data_d9912e28beaf220f16889606e476c422
#
_entry.id   d9912e28beaf220f16889606e476c422
#
_cell.length_a   1.000
_cell.length_b   1.000
_cell.length_c   1.000
_cell.angle_alpha   90.00
_cell.angle_beta   90.00
_cell.angle_gamma   90.00
#
_symmetry.space_group_name_H-M   'P 1'
#
loop_
_entity.id
_entity.type
_entity.pdbx_description
1 polymer ?
#
loop_
_entity_poly.entity_id
_entity_poly.type
_entity_poly.pdbx_seq_one_letter_code
_entity_poly.pdbx_strand_id
1 'polypeptide(L)'
;MSNKKILVVEDTEDNRQILRDLLGMAGYDMIEAHDGAEGVAQATAHKPDLILMDIQMPVMDGYEATRQIKANPELKAIPIVAVTSYALSGDEAKARAAGCDGYIAKPYSPRQMLAKVREILGA
;
A
#
# COMPACT_ATOMS: atom_id res chain seq x y z
N MET A 1 16.68 16.18 6.66
CA MET A 1 16.38 15.02 5.80
C MET A 1 14.88 14.87 5.67
N SER A 2 14.41 14.61 4.47
CA SER A 2 12.99 14.35 4.29
C SER A 2 12.68 12.90 4.68
N ASN A 3 11.52 12.71 5.32
CA ASN A 3 11.07 11.39 5.68
C ASN A 3 10.60 10.65 4.42
N LYS A 4 10.67 9.32 4.45
CA LYS A 4 10.07 8.51 3.39
C LYS A 4 8.56 8.67 3.44
N LYS A 5 7.94 8.75 2.27
CA LYS A 5 6.49 8.93 2.12
C LYS A 5 5.84 7.60 1.80
N ILE A 6 4.81 7.25 2.57
CA ILE A 6 4.07 6.00 2.35
C ILE A 6 2.62 6.36 2.05
N LEU A 7 2.14 5.95 0.88
CA LEU A 7 0.73 6.09 0.54
C LEU A 7 -0.02 4.87 1.04
N VAL A 8 -1.04 5.10 1.85
CA VAL A 8 -1.90 4.04 2.36
C VAL A 8 -3.25 4.15 1.67
N VAL A 9 -3.62 3.13 0.90
CA VAL A 9 -4.90 3.06 0.22
C VAL A 9 -5.76 2.06 0.97
N GLU A 10 -6.74 2.56 1.70
CA GLU A 10 -7.55 1.77 2.63
C GLU A 10 -8.89 2.48 2.82
N ASP A 11 -10.00 1.76 2.63
CA ASP A 11 -11.33 2.38 2.67
C ASP A 11 -11.85 2.66 4.09
N THR A 12 -11.32 1.98 5.10
CA THR A 12 -11.80 2.11 6.49
C THR A 12 -10.96 3.12 7.26
N GLU A 13 -11.63 4.15 7.82
CA GLU A 13 -10.93 5.17 8.59
C GLU A 13 -10.20 4.59 9.80
N ASP A 14 -10.82 3.61 10.47
CA ASP A 14 -10.18 2.98 11.64
C ASP A 14 -8.85 2.33 11.26
N ASN A 15 -8.80 1.66 10.12
CA ASN A 15 -7.57 1.03 9.66
C ASN A 15 -6.53 2.06 9.24
N ARG A 16 -6.97 3.16 8.61
CA ARG A 16 -6.04 4.25 8.28
C ARG A 16 -5.48 4.89 9.54
N GLN A 17 -6.31 5.05 10.58
CA GLN A 17 -5.86 5.63 11.85
C GLN A 17 -4.77 4.76 12.49
N ILE A 18 -4.96 3.45 12.50
CA ILE A 18 -3.97 2.51 13.04
C ILE A 18 -2.63 2.67 12.32
N LEU A 19 -2.68 2.71 11.00
CA LEU A 19 -1.47 2.86 10.19
C LEU A 19 -0.85 4.24 10.34
N ARG A 20 -1.69 5.29 10.46
CA ARG A 20 -1.20 6.64 10.68
C ARG A 20 -0.36 6.73 11.95
N ASP A 21 -0.88 6.15 13.03
CA ASP A 21 -0.16 6.14 14.31
C ASP A 21 1.11 5.31 14.21
N LEU A 22 1.01 4.13 13.63
CA LEU A 22 2.14 3.20 13.53
C LEU A 22 3.28 3.78 12.69
N LEU A 23 2.96 4.26 11.49
CA LEU A 23 3.96 4.77 10.56
C LEU A 23 4.54 6.10 11.06
N GLY A 24 3.69 6.95 11.67
CA GLY A 24 4.16 8.20 12.24
C GLY A 24 5.17 7.98 13.35
N MET A 25 4.92 7.01 14.22
CA MET A 25 5.85 6.68 15.31
C MET A 25 7.18 6.15 14.77
N ALA A 26 7.17 5.53 13.61
CA ALA A 26 8.38 5.00 12.98
C ALA A 26 9.12 6.06 12.15
N GLY A 27 8.60 7.28 12.06
CA GLY A 27 9.25 8.37 11.35
C GLY A 27 8.92 8.50 9.88
N TYR A 28 7.86 7.85 9.42
CA TYR A 28 7.41 7.96 8.02
C TYR A 28 6.31 9.01 7.89
N ASP A 29 6.27 9.67 6.73
CA ASP A 29 5.15 10.54 6.38
C ASP A 29 4.10 9.70 5.67
N MET A 30 2.84 9.84 6.08
CA MET A 30 1.75 9.06 5.51
C MET A 30 0.86 9.93 4.63
N ILE A 31 0.55 9.43 3.44
CA ILE A 31 -0.43 10.00 2.53
C ILE A 31 -1.58 9.00 2.50
N GLU A 32 -2.83 9.50 2.49
CA GLU A 32 -3.99 8.62 2.59
C GLU A 32 -4.87 8.69 1.37
N ALA A 33 -5.44 7.54 1.00
CA ALA A 33 -6.47 7.43 -0.01
C ALA A 33 -7.50 6.43 0.49
N HIS A 34 -8.78 6.67 0.22
CA HIS A 34 -9.85 5.82 0.75
C HIS A 34 -10.46 4.89 -0.30
N ASP A 35 -9.99 4.93 -1.54
CA ASP A 35 -10.36 3.95 -2.56
C ASP A 35 -9.26 3.89 -3.62
N GLY A 36 -9.43 2.95 -4.56
CA GLY A 36 -8.40 2.74 -5.59
C GLY A 36 -8.21 3.92 -6.51
N ALA A 37 -9.30 4.60 -6.88
CA ALA A 37 -9.20 5.76 -7.76
C ALA A 37 -8.45 6.91 -7.10
N GLU A 38 -8.74 7.18 -5.83
CA GLU A 38 -7.99 8.17 -5.07
C GLU A 38 -6.55 7.74 -4.89
N GLY A 39 -6.31 6.43 -4.72
CA GLY A 39 -4.96 5.88 -4.61
C GLY A 39 -4.12 6.19 -5.84
N VAL A 40 -4.67 5.99 -7.03
CA VAL A 40 -3.99 6.32 -8.28
C VAL A 40 -3.70 7.82 -8.36
N ALA A 41 -4.69 8.65 -8.00
CA ALA A 41 -4.55 10.11 -8.03
C ALA A 41 -3.47 10.59 -7.05
N GLN A 42 -3.47 10.05 -5.83
CA GLN A 42 -2.48 10.44 -4.83
C GLN A 42 -1.08 9.97 -5.18
N ALA A 43 -0.95 8.77 -5.76
CA ALA A 43 0.34 8.28 -6.24
C ALA A 43 0.91 9.22 -7.32
N THR A 44 0.06 9.67 -8.22
CA THR A 44 0.47 10.57 -9.29
C THR A 44 0.89 11.94 -8.74
N ALA A 45 0.13 12.46 -7.77
CA ALA A 45 0.39 13.78 -7.21
C ALA A 45 1.64 13.82 -6.32
N HIS A 46 1.87 12.77 -5.53
CA HIS A 46 2.90 12.79 -4.49
C HIS A 46 4.10 11.91 -4.77
N LYS A 47 3.99 10.95 -5.66
CA LYS A 47 5.06 10.00 -6.00
C LYS A 47 5.70 9.43 -4.73
N PRO A 48 4.93 8.65 -3.93
CA PRO A 48 5.44 8.14 -2.66
C PRO A 48 6.57 7.14 -2.85
N ASP A 49 7.26 6.84 -1.76
CA ASP A 49 8.35 5.86 -1.77
C ASP A 49 7.84 4.43 -1.66
N LEU A 50 6.61 4.25 -1.16
CA LEU A 50 5.99 2.94 -0.97
C LEU A 50 4.47 3.13 -0.97
N ILE A 51 3.75 2.15 -1.51
CA ILE A 51 2.29 2.12 -1.47
C ILE A 51 1.85 0.86 -0.74
N LEU A 52 1.02 1.04 0.30
CA LEU A 52 0.33 -0.06 0.98
C LEU A 52 -1.08 -0.09 0.40
N MET A 53 -1.40 -1.14 -0.34
CA MET A 53 -2.63 -1.21 -1.11
C MET A 53 -3.57 -2.28 -0.56
N ASP A 54 -4.69 -1.85 0.04
CA ASP A 54 -5.74 -2.78 0.41
C ASP A 54 -6.37 -3.33 -0.87
N ILE A 55 -6.57 -4.63 -0.90
CA ILE A 55 -7.11 -5.29 -2.09
C ILE A 55 -8.64 -5.25 -2.10
N GLN A 56 -9.28 -5.42 -0.93
CA GLN A 56 -10.74 -5.48 -0.83
C GLN A 56 -11.32 -4.08 -0.59
N MET A 57 -11.59 -3.35 -1.67
CA MET A 57 -12.17 -2.02 -1.58
C MET A 57 -13.32 -1.87 -2.58
N PRO A 58 -14.32 -0.99 -2.25
CA PRO A 58 -15.37 -0.68 -3.21
C PRO A 58 -14.83 0.21 -4.34
N VAL A 59 -15.62 0.40 -5.38
CA VAL A 59 -15.37 1.26 -6.53
C VAL A 59 -14.27 0.71 -7.43
N MET A 60 -13.02 0.77 -6.99
CA MET A 60 -11.89 0.20 -7.72
C MET A 60 -11.06 -0.59 -6.73
N ASP A 61 -10.94 -1.90 -6.95
CA ASP A 61 -10.18 -2.73 -6.03
C ASP A 61 -8.67 -2.51 -6.18
N GLY A 62 -7.91 -3.06 -5.23
CA GLY A 62 -6.47 -2.85 -5.18
C GLY A 62 -5.72 -3.44 -6.37
N TYR A 63 -6.24 -4.51 -6.98
CA TYR A 63 -5.61 -5.10 -8.17
C TYR A 63 -5.66 -4.14 -9.35
N GLU A 64 -6.83 -3.55 -9.59
CA GLU A 64 -6.99 -2.61 -10.70
C GLU A 64 -6.17 -1.35 -10.46
N ALA A 65 -6.19 -0.82 -9.24
CA ALA A 65 -5.38 0.35 -8.90
C ALA A 65 -3.88 0.06 -9.11
N THR A 66 -3.43 -1.12 -8.70
CA THR A 66 -2.04 -1.55 -8.89
C THR A 66 -1.68 -1.61 -10.37
N ARG A 67 -2.55 -2.20 -11.19
CA ARG A 67 -2.31 -2.28 -12.63
C ARG A 67 -2.17 -0.90 -13.24
N GLN A 68 -3.04 0.04 -12.86
CA GLN A 68 -2.97 1.40 -13.40
C GLN A 68 -1.68 2.12 -12.98
N ILE A 69 -1.26 1.96 -11.73
CA ILE A 69 -0.02 2.56 -11.25
C ILE A 69 1.17 1.97 -11.99
N LYS A 70 1.22 0.64 -12.12
CA LYS A 70 2.34 -0.02 -12.79
C LYS A 70 2.37 0.22 -14.29
N ALA A 71 1.25 0.62 -14.88
CA ALA A 71 1.20 0.97 -16.30
C ALA A 71 1.74 2.39 -16.58
N ASN A 72 1.88 3.21 -15.53
CA ASN A 72 2.40 4.58 -15.67
C ASN A 72 3.93 4.57 -15.54
N PRO A 73 4.67 4.96 -16.58
CA PRO A 73 6.14 4.94 -16.53
C PRO A 73 6.74 5.74 -15.37
N GLU A 74 6.05 6.79 -14.92
CA GLU A 74 6.54 7.62 -13.82
C GLU A 74 6.32 6.99 -12.46
N LEU A 75 5.42 6.00 -12.36
CA LEU A 75 5.03 5.39 -11.10
C LEU A 75 5.41 3.92 -10.97
N LYS A 76 5.74 3.26 -12.07
CA LYS A 76 5.92 1.81 -12.08
C LYS A 76 7.05 1.32 -11.17
N ALA A 77 8.00 2.18 -10.86
CA ALA A 77 9.13 1.80 -10.00
C ALA A 77 8.78 1.88 -8.52
N ILE A 78 7.65 2.49 -8.16
CA ILE A 78 7.24 2.59 -6.75
C ILE A 78 6.80 1.21 -6.27
N PRO A 79 7.39 0.68 -5.18
CA PRO A 79 6.97 -0.63 -4.68
C PRO A 79 5.57 -0.57 -4.10
N ILE A 80 4.78 -1.61 -4.38
CA ILE A 80 3.40 -1.74 -3.88
C ILE A 80 3.31 -3.04 -3.08
N VAL A 81 2.87 -2.91 -1.82
CA VAL A 81 2.62 -4.06 -0.95
C VAL A 81 1.11 -4.25 -0.85
N ALA A 82 0.63 -5.41 -1.29
CA ALA A 82 -0.78 -5.75 -1.18
C ALA A 82 -1.12 -6.15 0.25
N VAL A 83 -2.24 -5.64 0.76
CA VAL A 83 -2.74 -5.96 2.10
C VAL A 83 -4.10 -6.63 1.92
N THR A 84 -4.26 -7.87 2.38
CA THR A 84 -5.47 -8.64 2.09
C THR A 84 -5.87 -9.55 3.23
N SER A 85 -7.19 -9.78 3.36
CA SER A 85 -7.76 -10.74 4.33
C SER A 85 -7.87 -12.15 3.76
N TYR A 86 -7.58 -12.36 2.49
CA TYR A 86 -7.84 -13.63 1.79
C TYR A 86 -6.55 -14.36 1.43
N ALA A 87 -5.62 -14.43 2.39
CA ALA A 87 -4.30 -15.01 2.15
C ALA A 87 -4.33 -16.46 1.63
N LEU A 88 -5.36 -17.23 2.01
CA LEU A 88 -5.42 -18.65 1.67
C LEU A 88 -6.14 -18.94 0.35
N SER A 89 -6.62 -17.94 -0.37
CA SER A 89 -7.40 -18.16 -1.59
C SER A 89 -6.67 -17.76 -2.86
N GLY A 90 -5.34 -17.77 -2.83
CA GLY A 90 -4.54 -17.47 -4.01
C GLY A 90 -4.34 -15.99 -4.29
N ASP A 91 -4.66 -15.13 -3.32
CA ASP A 91 -4.53 -13.69 -3.49
C ASP A 91 -3.08 -13.25 -3.70
N GLU A 92 -2.12 -13.99 -3.13
CA GLU A 92 -0.72 -13.63 -3.34
C GLU A 92 -0.34 -13.73 -4.81
N ALA A 93 -0.78 -14.79 -5.50
CA ALA A 93 -0.51 -14.95 -6.91
C ALA A 93 -1.19 -13.86 -7.73
N LYS A 94 -2.43 -13.52 -7.38
CA LYS A 94 -3.17 -12.44 -8.06
C LYS A 94 -2.50 -11.09 -7.84
N ALA A 95 -2.02 -10.83 -6.62
CA ALA A 95 -1.34 -9.58 -6.30
C ALA A 95 -0.07 -9.44 -7.14
N ARG A 96 0.72 -10.49 -7.22
CA ARG A 96 1.95 -10.47 -8.01
C ARG A 96 1.66 -10.32 -9.50
N ALA A 97 0.61 -10.99 -9.99
CA ALA A 97 0.20 -10.87 -11.39
C ALA A 97 -0.25 -9.44 -11.72
N ALA A 98 -0.82 -8.73 -10.76
CA ALA A 98 -1.22 -7.34 -10.95
C ALA A 98 -0.03 -6.37 -10.88
N GLY A 99 1.11 -6.83 -10.37
CA GLY A 99 2.32 -6.01 -10.30
C GLY A 99 2.76 -5.65 -8.89
N CYS A 100 2.14 -6.21 -7.86
CA CYS A 100 2.56 -5.94 -6.48
C CYS A 100 3.95 -6.51 -6.21
N ASP A 101 4.76 -5.77 -5.47
CA ASP A 101 6.12 -6.15 -5.13
C ASP A 101 6.21 -6.89 -3.82
N GLY A 102 5.18 -6.81 -3.00
CA GLY A 102 5.12 -7.49 -1.71
C GLY A 102 3.68 -7.80 -1.33
N TYR A 103 3.53 -8.47 -0.22
CA TYR A 103 2.24 -8.99 0.20
C TYR A 103 2.23 -9.15 1.72
N ILE A 104 1.15 -8.73 2.36
CA ILE A 104 0.95 -8.95 3.79
C ILE A 104 -0.50 -9.33 4.05
N ALA A 105 -0.71 -10.36 4.88
CA ALA A 105 -2.04 -10.85 5.18
C ALA A 105 -2.59 -10.20 6.44
N LYS A 106 -3.88 -9.88 6.44
CA LYS A 106 -4.59 -9.45 7.64
C LYS A 106 -5.07 -10.68 8.40
N PRO A 107 -5.12 -10.66 9.72
CA PRO A 107 -4.60 -9.58 10.56
C PRO A 107 -3.07 -9.65 10.67
N TYR A 108 -2.44 -8.51 10.73
CA TYR A 108 -1.00 -8.41 10.93
C TYR A 108 -0.73 -7.68 12.24
N SER A 109 0.42 -7.96 12.86
CA SER A 109 0.85 -7.20 14.03
C SER A 109 1.57 -5.92 13.57
N PRO A 110 1.64 -4.90 14.45
CA PRO A 110 2.46 -3.72 14.13
C PRO A 110 3.89 -4.07 13.77
N ARG A 111 4.48 -5.05 14.45
CA ARG A 111 5.85 -5.49 14.17
C ARG A 111 5.98 -6.07 12.76
N GLN A 112 4.99 -6.89 12.35
CA GLN A 112 5.00 -7.48 11.01
C GLN A 112 4.92 -6.41 9.93
N MET A 113 4.03 -5.42 10.13
CA MET A 113 3.87 -4.33 9.17
C MET A 113 5.15 -3.50 9.06
N LEU A 114 5.73 -3.11 10.20
CA LEU A 114 6.96 -2.32 10.18
C LEU A 114 8.13 -3.09 9.57
N ALA A 115 8.21 -4.40 9.84
CA ALA A 115 9.26 -5.23 9.24
C ALA A 115 9.12 -5.26 7.71
N LYS A 116 7.90 -5.39 7.21
CA LYS A 116 7.65 -5.38 5.76
C LYS A 116 8.03 -4.03 5.16
N VAL A 117 7.64 -2.93 5.80
CA VAL A 117 7.95 -1.59 5.31
C VAL A 117 9.47 -1.38 5.26
N ARG A 118 10.18 -1.76 6.31
CA ARG A 118 11.65 -1.63 6.36
C ARG A 118 12.34 -2.50 5.33
N GLU A 119 11.83 -3.72 5.12
CA GLU A 119 12.36 -4.61 4.11
C GLU A 119 12.34 -3.96 2.72
N ILE A 120 11.22 -3.32 2.39
CA ILE A 120 11.01 -2.70 1.07
C ILE A 120 11.81 -1.40 0.95
N LEU A 121 11.79 -0.56 1.98
CA LEU A 121 12.45 0.76 1.93
C LEU A 121 13.92 0.72 2.31
N GLY A 122 14.38 -0.37 2.86
CA GLY A 122 15.79 -0.52 3.22
C GLY A 122 16.21 0.27 4.44
N ALA A 123 15.27 0.64 5.29
CA ALA A 123 15.59 1.50 6.44
C ALA A 123 15.36 0.79 7.75
#